data_7e7d0acfc09958611be35643a3a71647
#
_entry.id   7e7d0acfc09958611be35643a3a71647
#
_cell.length_a   1.000
_cell.length_b   1.000
_cell.length_c   1.000
_cell.angle_alpha   90.00
_cell.angle_beta   90.00
_cell.angle_gamma   90.00
#
_symmetry.space_group_name_H-M   'P 1'
#
loop_
_entity.id
_entity.type
_entity.pdbx_description
1 polymer ?
#
loop_
_entity_poly.entity_id
_entity_poly.type
_entity_poly.pdbx_seq_one_letter_code
_entity_poly.pdbx_strand_id
1 'polypeptide(L)'
;MKQLMIKPTIYKYDTCKKFAEEFHIEKGDLVITNEYIYEPFFGKLNLECDVIYQEKYGAGEPSDDMAEAIYKDIKGEHKRIIAIGGGTVIDISKLFALKYVSPILDLYDGKLPIEKDKELVLVPTTCGTGSEVTNIAILALNSRGTKKGLAVDEMYGDSAGQDCRSVSLQPARSMPWYMRLNQAYHQRAMNIPECSVIRLLI
;
A
#
# COMPACT_ATOMS: atom_id res chain seq x y z
N MET A 1 27.27 4.68 -9.18
CA MET A 1 26.57 3.83 -8.19
C MET A 1 25.28 4.54 -7.76
N LYS A 2 24.12 3.90 -7.92
CA LYS A 2 22.83 4.47 -7.55
C LYS A 2 22.68 4.45 -6.03
N GLN A 3 22.51 5.59 -5.38
CA GLN A 3 22.46 5.68 -3.91
C GLN A 3 21.03 5.78 -3.38
N LEU A 4 20.12 6.42 -4.13
CA LEU A 4 18.71 6.59 -3.75
C LEU A 4 17.84 6.68 -5.00
N MET A 5 16.66 6.08 -4.94
CA MET A 5 15.60 6.26 -5.94
C MET A 5 14.26 6.32 -5.23
N ILE A 6 13.52 7.39 -5.47
CA ILE A 6 12.11 7.51 -5.13
C ILE A 6 11.36 7.54 -6.46
N LYS A 7 10.58 6.49 -6.75
CA LYS A 7 9.86 6.35 -8.02
C LYS A 7 8.45 6.93 -7.99
N PRO A 8 7.65 6.75 -6.91
CA PRO A 8 6.27 7.21 -6.95
C PRO A 8 6.20 8.73 -7.01
N THR A 9 5.28 9.24 -7.82
CA THR A 9 4.86 10.64 -7.71
C THR A 9 4.04 10.78 -6.43
N ILE A 10 4.41 11.72 -5.56
CA ILE A 10 3.75 11.94 -4.27
C ILE A 10 2.71 13.05 -4.42
N TYR A 11 1.46 12.73 -4.08
CA TYR A 11 0.34 13.65 -4.08
C TYR A 11 -0.13 13.92 -2.66
N LYS A 12 -0.58 15.12 -2.38
CA LYS A 12 -1.17 15.50 -1.10
C LYS A 12 -2.58 16.00 -1.31
N TYR A 13 -3.52 15.38 -0.60
CA TYR A 13 -4.94 15.74 -0.64
C TYR A 13 -5.45 16.07 0.76
N ASP A 14 -6.27 17.11 0.86
CA ASP A 14 -6.88 17.52 2.14
C ASP A 14 -8.06 16.61 2.53
N THR A 15 -8.66 15.91 1.57
CA THR A 15 -9.82 15.02 1.80
C THR A 15 -9.80 13.82 0.88
N CYS A 16 -10.38 12.69 1.35
CA CYS A 16 -10.56 11.49 0.55
C CYS A 16 -11.46 11.73 -0.67
N LYS A 17 -12.40 12.67 -0.56
CA LYS A 17 -13.27 13.09 -1.67
C LYS A 17 -12.46 13.69 -2.80
N LYS A 18 -11.57 14.67 -2.52
CA LYS A 18 -10.69 15.25 -3.54
C LYS A 18 -9.79 14.22 -4.19
N PHE A 19 -9.22 13.31 -3.37
CA PHE A 19 -8.44 12.21 -3.90
C PHE A 19 -9.24 11.37 -4.90
N ALA A 20 -10.45 10.94 -4.52
CA ALA A 20 -11.30 10.11 -5.37
C ALA A 20 -11.71 10.82 -6.68
N GLU A 21 -12.01 12.13 -6.60
CA GLU A 21 -12.36 12.95 -7.75
C GLU A 21 -11.18 13.16 -8.71
N GLU A 22 -10.00 13.52 -8.20
CA GLU A 22 -8.83 13.81 -9.04
C GLU A 22 -8.18 12.57 -9.63
N PHE A 23 -8.19 11.44 -8.89
CA PHE A 23 -7.74 10.15 -9.41
C PHE A 23 -8.78 9.45 -10.27
N HIS A 24 -9.99 10.02 -10.40
CA HIS A 24 -11.08 9.44 -11.19
C HIS A 24 -11.25 7.95 -10.91
N ILE A 25 -11.52 7.60 -9.62
CA ILE A 25 -11.74 6.21 -9.24
C ILE A 25 -13.03 5.74 -9.89
N GLU A 26 -12.92 4.72 -10.76
CA GLU A 26 -13.99 4.31 -11.66
C GLU A 26 -14.02 2.78 -11.88
N LYS A 27 -14.94 2.34 -12.72
CA LYS A 27 -15.04 0.95 -13.15
C LYS A 27 -13.75 0.47 -13.80
N GLY A 28 -13.24 -0.67 -13.35
CA GLY A 28 -11.95 -1.23 -13.76
C GLY A 28 -10.82 -0.92 -12.78
N ASP A 29 -11.10 -0.18 -11.70
CA ASP A 29 -10.20 -0.06 -10.56
C ASP A 29 -10.52 -1.12 -9.51
N LEU A 30 -9.48 -1.64 -8.86
CA LEU A 30 -9.59 -2.49 -7.69
C LEU A 30 -9.03 -1.76 -6.47
N VAL A 31 -9.89 -1.47 -5.50
CA VAL A 31 -9.51 -0.91 -4.21
C VAL A 31 -9.28 -2.04 -3.22
N ILE A 32 -8.08 -2.13 -2.65
CA ILE A 32 -7.76 -3.03 -1.55
C ILE A 32 -7.59 -2.20 -0.29
N THR A 33 -8.39 -2.48 0.72
CA THR A 33 -8.50 -1.63 1.90
C THR A 33 -9.00 -2.41 3.12
N ASN A 34 -9.38 -1.71 4.16
CA ASN A 34 -10.09 -2.25 5.32
C ASN A 34 -11.49 -1.60 5.41
N GLU A 35 -12.50 -2.37 5.83
CA GLU A 35 -13.88 -1.90 5.92
C GLU A 35 -14.00 -0.66 6.82
N TYR A 36 -13.33 -0.69 7.99
CA TYR A 36 -13.30 0.42 8.94
C TYR A 36 -12.59 1.69 8.41
N ILE A 37 -11.83 1.58 7.31
CA ILE A 37 -11.24 2.71 6.58
C ILE A 37 -12.17 3.15 5.45
N TYR A 38 -12.62 2.19 4.63
CA TYR A 38 -13.37 2.52 3.42
C TYR A 38 -14.74 3.12 3.72
N GLU A 39 -15.53 2.46 4.56
CA GLU A 39 -16.92 2.84 4.79
C GLU A 39 -17.09 4.27 5.34
N PRO A 40 -16.32 4.73 6.34
CA PRO A 40 -16.47 6.10 6.86
C PRO A 40 -16.05 7.19 5.87
N PHE A 41 -15.07 6.93 5.00
CA PHE A 41 -14.41 7.97 4.18
C PHE A 41 -14.76 7.90 2.70
N PHE A 42 -15.03 6.71 2.17
CA PHE A 42 -15.32 6.48 0.75
C PHE A 42 -16.71 5.92 0.50
N GLY A 43 -17.33 5.21 1.45
CA GLY A 43 -18.62 4.55 1.26
C GLY A 43 -19.75 5.49 0.80
N LYS A 44 -19.71 6.78 1.22
CA LYS A 44 -20.69 7.78 0.80
C LYS A 44 -20.43 8.38 -0.59
N LEU A 45 -19.29 8.09 -1.20
CA LEU A 45 -18.92 8.65 -2.51
C LEU A 45 -19.52 7.86 -3.68
N ASN A 46 -20.10 6.68 -3.41
CA ASN A 46 -20.71 5.79 -4.40
C ASN A 46 -19.77 5.53 -5.61
N LEU A 47 -18.52 5.17 -5.31
CA LEU A 47 -17.52 4.90 -6.35
C LEU A 47 -17.87 3.61 -7.09
N GLU A 48 -17.82 3.62 -8.41
CA GLU A 48 -18.06 2.46 -9.27
C GLU A 48 -16.79 1.62 -9.46
N CYS A 49 -16.18 1.16 -8.36
CA CYS A 49 -14.99 0.32 -8.38
C CYS A 49 -15.22 -0.96 -7.59
N ASP A 50 -14.39 -1.97 -7.86
CA ASP A 50 -14.39 -3.17 -7.04
C ASP A 50 -13.62 -2.93 -5.74
N VAL A 51 -14.12 -3.47 -4.62
CA VAL A 51 -13.51 -3.27 -3.30
C VAL A 51 -13.27 -4.61 -2.63
N ILE A 52 -12.06 -4.82 -2.14
CA ILE A 52 -11.69 -5.98 -1.33
C ILE A 52 -11.26 -5.48 0.05
N TYR A 53 -11.90 -6.03 1.09
CA TYR A 53 -11.55 -5.77 2.48
C TYR A 53 -10.55 -6.82 2.98
N GLN A 54 -9.30 -6.40 3.18
CA GLN A 54 -8.19 -7.28 3.50
C GLN A 54 -8.40 -8.08 4.79
N GLU A 55 -9.03 -7.50 5.82
CA GLU A 55 -9.26 -8.18 7.10
C GLU A 55 -10.17 -9.41 7.02
N LYS A 56 -10.93 -9.58 5.95
CA LYS A 56 -11.74 -10.78 5.72
C LYS A 56 -10.90 -12.03 5.44
N TYR A 57 -9.62 -11.83 5.09
CA TYR A 57 -8.66 -12.89 4.76
C TYR A 57 -7.65 -13.15 5.87
N GLY A 58 -7.72 -12.41 6.96
CA GLY A 58 -6.90 -12.59 8.13
C GLY A 58 -6.50 -11.28 8.79
N ALA A 59 -6.07 -11.37 10.04
CA ALA A 59 -5.60 -10.25 10.84
C ALA A 59 -4.08 -10.26 10.98
N GLY A 60 -3.49 -9.09 11.19
CA GLY A 60 -2.07 -8.94 11.52
C GLY A 60 -1.17 -8.75 10.31
N GLU A 61 -0.03 -9.42 10.31
CA GLU A 61 0.99 -9.28 9.27
C GLU A 61 0.57 -9.96 7.96
N PRO A 62 1.05 -9.46 6.82
CA PRO A 62 0.74 -10.06 5.53
C PRO A 62 1.37 -11.45 5.41
N SER A 63 0.60 -12.42 4.88
CA SER A 63 1.05 -13.78 4.66
C SER A 63 0.80 -14.25 3.23
N ASP A 64 1.52 -15.32 2.84
CA ASP A 64 1.33 -16.00 1.56
C ASP A 64 -0.10 -16.53 1.40
N ASP A 65 -0.65 -17.16 2.44
CA ASP A 65 -2.04 -17.66 2.43
C ASP A 65 -3.06 -16.54 2.24
N MET A 66 -2.86 -15.41 2.95
CA MET A 66 -3.72 -14.24 2.83
C MET A 66 -3.67 -13.65 1.41
N ALA A 67 -2.47 -13.48 0.88
CA ALA A 67 -2.28 -12.95 -0.47
C ALA A 67 -2.88 -13.88 -1.53
N GLU A 68 -2.67 -15.20 -1.39
CA GLU A 68 -3.24 -16.20 -2.30
C GLU A 68 -4.78 -16.23 -2.25
N ALA A 69 -5.36 -16.11 -1.06
CA ALA A 69 -6.82 -16.08 -0.88
C ALA A 69 -7.44 -14.81 -1.50
N ILE A 70 -6.84 -13.65 -1.27
CA ILE A 70 -7.29 -12.39 -1.90
C ILE A 70 -7.17 -12.51 -3.42
N TYR A 71 -6.04 -13.02 -3.94
CA TYR A 71 -5.82 -13.14 -5.37
C TYR A 71 -6.89 -14.00 -6.06
N LYS A 72 -7.32 -15.09 -5.43
CA LYS A 72 -8.40 -15.97 -5.94
C LYS A 72 -9.76 -15.29 -5.97
N ASP A 73 -9.99 -14.33 -5.10
CA ASP A 73 -11.25 -13.60 -5.03
C ASP A 73 -11.29 -12.37 -5.95
N ILE A 74 -10.14 -11.95 -6.50
CA ILE A 74 -10.11 -10.92 -7.54
C ILE A 74 -10.78 -11.46 -8.79
N LYS A 75 -11.89 -10.83 -9.19
CA LYS A 75 -12.69 -11.22 -10.35
C LYS A 75 -12.62 -10.16 -11.44
N GLY A 76 -12.43 -10.61 -12.66
CA GLY A 76 -12.36 -9.73 -13.82
C GLY A 76 -10.96 -9.11 -14.01
N GLU A 77 -10.88 -8.24 -14.99
CA GLU A 77 -9.65 -7.52 -15.32
C GLU A 77 -9.69 -6.11 -14.73
N HIS A 78 -8.62 -5.72 -14.08
CA HIS A 78 -8.46 -4.39 -13.51
C HIS A 78 -7.23 -3.73 -14.14
N LYS A 79 -7.36 -2.45 -14.47
CA LYS A 79 -6.25 -1.63 -15.02
C LYS A 79 -5.35 -1.11 -13.90
N ARG A 80 -5.95 -0.87 -12.70
CA ARG A 80 -5.30 -0.17 -11.62
C ARG A 80 -5.64 -0.80 -10.27
N ILE A 81 -4.63 -0.89 -9.42
CA ILE A 81 -4.76 -1.31 -8.02
C ILE A 81 -4.60 -0.06 -7.14
N ILE A 82 -5.56 0.19 -6.28
CA ILE A 82 -5.55 1.30 -5.33
C ILE A 82 -5.52 0.72 -3.92
N ALA A 83 -4.37 0.78 -3.27
CA ALA A 83 -4.19 0.31 -1.91
C ALA A 83 -4.43 1.45 -0.91
N ILE A 84 -5.45 1.32 -0.07
CA ILE A 84 -5.76 2.32 0.97
C ILE A 84 -5.67 1.62 2.32
N GLY A 85 -4.56 1.76 3.03
CA GLY A 85 -4.38 1.01 4.27
C GLY A 85 -2.99 1.12 4.89
N GLY A 86 -2.75 0.27 5.86
CA GLY A 86 -1.45 0.10 6.49
C GLY A 86 -0.50 -0.75 5.67
N GLY A 87 0.67 -1.06 6.23
CA GLY A 87 1.73 -1.83 5.56
C GLY A 87 1.24 -3.16 4.98
N THR A 88 0.37 -3.88 5.68
CA THR A 88 -0.21 -5.16 5.23
C THR A 88 -0.97 -5.01 3.91
N VAL A 89 -1.87 -4.03 3.84
CA VAL A 89 -2.64 -3.73 2.63
C VAL A 89 -1.71 -3.33 1.48
N ILE A 90 -0.76 -2.44 1.76
CA ILE A 90 0.18 -1.91 0.76
C ILE A 90 1.07 -3.03 0.21
N ASP A 91 1.69 -3.84 1.07
CA ASP A 91 2.61 -4.89 0.64
C ASP A 91 1.92 -5.99 -0.19
N ILE A 92 0.70 -6.39 0.19
CA ILE A 92 -0.09 -7.34 -0.60
C ILE A 92 -0.47 -6.73 -1.96
N SER A 93 -0.89 -5.48 -1.98
CA SER A 93 -1.33 -4.80 -3.21
C SER A 93 -0.20 -4.65 -4.22
N LYS A 94 1.05 -4.49 -3.79
CA LYS A 94 2.21 -4.46 -4.67
C LYS A 94 2.35 -5.73 -5.49
N LEU A 95 2.05 -6.88 -4.90
CA LEU A 95 2.12 -8.17 -5.61
C LEU A 95 1.09 -8.21 -6.74
N PHE A 96 -0.11 -7.67 -6.51
CA PHE A 96 -1.20 -7.71 -7.49
C PHE A 96 -1.05 -6.73 -8.65
N ALA A 97 -0.09 -5.82 -8.56
CA ALA A 97 0.33 -5.00 -9.69
C ALA A 97 1.18 -5.77 -10.72
N LEU A 98 1.68 -6.95 -10.34
CA LEU A 98 2.41 -7.85 -11.22
C LEU A 98 1.44 -8.71 -12.04
N LYS A 99 1.90 -9.15 -13.21
CA LYS A 99 1.14 -10.01 -14.13
C LYS A 99 1.05 -11.45 -13.64
N TYR A 100 2.14 -11.97 -13.09
CA TYR A 100 2.24 -13.35 -12.64
C TYR A 100 2.41 -13.35 -11.12
N VAL A 101 1.34 -13.67 -10.40
CA VAL A 101 1.28 -13.55 -8.94
C VAL A 101 1.16 -14.90 -8.26
N SER A 102 0.32 -15.78 -8.79
CA SER A 102 0.03 -17.08 -8.16
C SER A 102 0.75 -18.22 -8.91
N PRO A 103 1.29 -19.20 -8.20
CA PRO A 103 1.31 -19.31 -6.73
C PRO A 103 2.29 -18.32 -6.07
N ILE A 104 1.87 -17.71 -4.96
CA ILE A 104 2.68 -16.73 -4.22
C ILE A 104 4.05 -17.29 -3.82
N LEU A 105 4.12 -18.55 -3.41
CA LEU A 105 5.39 -19.19 -3.04
C LEU A 105 6.37 -19.27 -4.23
N ASP A 106 5.87 -19.54 -5.44
CA ASP A 106 6.71 -19.60 -6.63
C ASP A 106 7.19 -18.20 -7.06
N LEU A 107 6.37 -17.18 -6.85
CA LEU A 107 6.79 -15.79 -7.02
C LEU A 107 7.96 -15.44 -6.08
N TYR A 108 7.86 -15.79 -4.80
CA TYR A 108 8.92 -15.54 -3.82
C TYR A 108 10.15 -16.43 -4.02
N ASP A 109 10.01 -17.57 -4.69
CA ASP A 109 11.13 -18.45 -5.06
C ASP A 109 11.85 -18.01 -6.35
N GLY A 110 11.33 -16.98 -7.02
CA GLY A 110 11.90 -16.50 -8.30
C GLY A 110 11.62 -17.43 -9.48
N LYS A 111 10.57 -18.25 -9.40
CA LYS A 111 10.15 -19.15 -10.49
C LYS A 111 9.20 -18.49 -11.48
N LEU A 112 8.54 -17.40 -11.05
CA LEU A 112 7.66 -16.63 -11.93
C LEU A 112 8.40 -15.42 -12.49
N PRO A 113 8.12 -15.04 -13.74
CA PRO A 113 8.69 -13.82 -14.32
C PRO A 113 8.12 -12.58 -13.62
N ILE A 114 8.96 -11.57 -13.45
CA ILE A 114 8.57 -10.30 -12.86
C ILE A 114 8.24 -9.33 -14.00
N GLU A 115 6.97 -9.00 -14.12
CA GLU A 115 6.45 -8.09 -15.14
C GLU A 115 5.33 -7.26 -14.52
N LYS A 116 5.43 -5.93 -14.59
CA LYS A 116 4.36 -5.04 -14.14
C LYS A 116 3.21 -5.05 -15.15
N ASP A 117 1.99 -5.17 -14.66
CA ASP A 117 0.78 -5.26 -15.48
C ASP A 117 -0.21 -4.12 -15.19
N LYS A 118 -0.29 -3.68 -13.93
CA LYS A 118 -1.28 -2.71 -13.50
C LYS A 118 -0.64 -1.47 -12.90
N GLU A 119 -1.29 -0.34 -13.08
CA GLU A 119 -0.98 0.88 -12.34
C GLU A 119 -1.21 0.65 -10.84
N LEU A 120 -0.30 1.16 -10.01
CA LEU A 120 -0.33 0.97 -8.56
C LEU A 120 -0.36 2.31 -7.84
N VAL A 121 -1.46 2.58 -7.15
CA VAL A 121 -1.66 3.78 -6.33
C VAL A 121 -1.66 3.37 -4.87
N LEU A 122 -0.80 4.00 -4.06
CA LEU A 122 -0.61 3.65 -2.67
C LEU A 122 -1.04 4.80 -1.77
N VAL A 123 -2.00 4.56 -0.88
CA VAL A 123 -2.53 5.56 0.07
C VAL A 123 -2.31 5.04 1.49
N PRO A 124 -1.19 5.38 2.13
CA PRO A 124 -0.90 4.93 3.49
C PRO A 124 -1.84 5.59 4.50
N THR A 125 -2.38 4.79 5.41
CA THR A 125 -3.22 5.24 6.52
C THR A 125 -2.51 5.16 7.86
N THR A 126 -1.31 4.62 7.88
CA THR A 126 -0.44 4.51 9.07
C THR A 126 0.92 5.08 8.76
N CYS A 127 1.44 5.90 9.67
CA CYS A 127 2.82 6.39 9.59
C CYS A 127 3.76 5.35 10.21
N GLY A 128 4.81 4.95 9.48
CA GLY A 128 5.85 4.14 10.11
C GLY A 128 6.56 3.12 9.23
N THR A 129 5.89 2.46 8.27
CA THR A 129 6.53 1.43 7.45
C THR A 129 7.27 1.99 6.24
N GLY A 130 6.81 3.12 5.69
CA GLY A 130 7.33 3.66 4.42
C GLY A 130 7.07 2.74 3.22
N SER A 131 6.12 1.79 3.36
CA SER A 131 5.82 0.83 2.29
C SER A 131 5.38 1.52 1.00
N GLU A 132 4.77 2.70 1.10
CA GLU A 132 4.29 3.48 -0.04
C GLU A 132 5.40 4.01 -0.96
N VAL A 133 6.62 4.11 -0.46
CA VAL A 133 7.79 4.63 -1.22
C VAL A 133 8.83 3.55 -1.52
N THR A 134 8.56 2.31 -1.15
CA THR A 134 9.48 1.18 -1.36
C THR A 134 8.96 0.19 -2.40
N ASN A 135 9.87 -0.59 -2.96
CA ASN A 135 9.59 -1.66 -3.92
C ASN A 135 9.62 -3.05 -3.29
N ILE A 136 9.49 -3.14 -1.96
CA ILE A 136 9.55 -4.40 -1.24
C ILE A 136 8.18 -4.77 -0.68
N ALA A 137 7.82 -6.05 -0.76
CA ALA A 137 6.71 -6.66 -0.06
C ALA A 137 7.24 -7.77 0.86
N ILE A 138 6.94 -7.70 2.15
CA ILE A 138 7.40 -8.69 3.13
C ILE A 138 6.20 -9.53 3.55
N LEU A 139 6.25 -10.84 3.27
CA LEU A 139 5.23 -11.79 3.69
C LEU A 139 5.79 -12.81 4.71
N ALA A 140 4.91 -13.20 5.63
CA ALA A 140 5.09 -14.45 6.34
C ALA A 140 4.76 -15.61 5.39
N LEU A 141 5.71 -16.51 5.18
CA LEU A 141 5.51 -17.74 4.42
C LEU A 141 5.12 -18.84 5.42
N ASN A 142 3.82 -18.98 5.66
CA ASN A 142 3.27 -19.80 6.75
C ASN A 142 3.70 -21.28 6.61
N SER A 143 3.68 -21.82 5.39
CA SER A 143 4.11 -23.20 5.11
C SER A 143 5.57 -23.47 5.46
N ARG A 144 6.39 -22.42 5.59
CA ARG A 144 7.84 -22.50 5.87
C ARG A 144 8.22 -21.95 7.23
N GLY A 145 7.29 -21.35 7.96
CA GLY A 145 7.55 -20.70 9.25
C GLY A 145 8.58 -19.56 9.19
N THR A 146 8.70 -18.88 8.03
CA THR A 146 9.69 -17.82 7.80
C THR A 146 9.05 -16.56 7.25
N LYS A 147 9.76 -15.43 7.38
CA LYS A 147 9.40 -14.18 6.67
C LYS A 147 10.38 -13.97 5.52
N LYS A 148 9.85 -13.57 4.37
CA LYS A 148 10.67 -13.28 3.19
C LYS A 148 10.20 -11.97 2.55
N GLY A 149 11.15 -11.14 2.13
CA GLY A 149 10.91 -9.95 1.33
C GLY A 149 11.15 -10.24 -0.15
N LEU A 150 10.25 -9.78 -1.00
CA LEU A 150 10.46 -9.68 -2.43
C LEU A 150 10.67 -8.20 -2.76
N ALA A 151 11.81 -7.87 -3.37
CA ALA A 151 12.16 -6.49 -3.72
C ALA A 151 12.47 -6.42 -5.22
N VAL A 152 11.56 -5.84 -5.98
CA VAL A 152 11.68 -5.71 -7.44
C VAL A 152 11.15 -4.34 -7.89
N ASP A 153 11.76 -3.78 -8.90
CA ASP A 153 11.46 -2.41 -9.36
C ASP A 153 10.02 -2.25 -9.87
N GLU A 154 9.40 -3.32 -10.33
CA GLU A 154 8.04 -3.40 -10.84
C GLU A 154 6.98 -3.18 -9.74
N MET A 155 7.35 -3.35 -8.46
CA MET A 155 6.48 -3.13 -7.30
C MET A 155 6.55 -1.70 -6.73
N TYR A 156 7.33 -0.79 -7.33
CA TYR A 156 7.15 0.61 -6.98
C TYR A 156 5.74 1.09 -7.35
N GLY A 157 5.12 1.86 -6.45
CA GLY A 157 3.92 2.62 -6.79
C GLY A 157 4.19 3.58 -7.95
N ASP A 158 3.21 3.80 -8.79
CA ASP A 158 3.24 4.86 -9.80
C ASP A 158 2.88 6.19 -9.15
N SER A 159 1.97 6.12 -8.18
CA SER A 159 1.53 7.26 -7.38
C SER A 159 1.41 6.88 -5.91
N ALA A 160 1.77 7.82 -5.03
CA ALA A 160 1.56 7.70 -3.60
C ALA A 160 0.77 8.91 -3.08
N GLY A 161 -0.37 8.66 -2.43
CA GLY A 161 -1.16 9.68 -1.76
C GLY A 161 -0.65 9.92 -0.35
N GLN A 162 -0.42 11.17 0.02
CA GLN A 162 -0.18 11.55 1.41
C GLN A 162 -1.35 12.34 1.97
N ASP A 163 -1.71 11.99 3.21
CA ASP A 163 -2.57 12.77 4.09
C ASP A 163 -4.08 12.79 3.82
N CYS A 164 -4.70 11.63 3.94
CA CYS A 164 -6.05 11.63 4.50
C CYS A 164 -5.93 11.75 6.02
N ARG A 165 -5.70 12.94 6.57
CA ARG A 165 -5.47 13.20 8.00
C ARG A 165 -6.54 12.66 8.94
N SER A 166 -7.72 12.35 8.42
CA SER A 166 -8.82 11.74 9.15
C SER A 166 -8.67 10.24 9.38
N VAL A 167 -7.71 9.57 8.75
CA VAL A 167 -7.55 8.10 8.81
C VAL A 167 -6.53 7.65 9.86
N SER A 168 -5.84 8.55 10.52
CA SER A 168 -4.97 8.24 11.67
C SER A 168 -5.82 7.82 12.88
N LEU A 169 -6.36 6.60 12.85
CA LEU A 169 -7.29 6.06 13.85
C LEU A 169 -6.64 5.46 15.08
N GLN A 170 -5.32 5.47 15.20
CA GLN A 170 -4.68 4.96 16.41
C GLN A 170 -4.12 6.10 17.27
N PRO A 171 -4.59 6.20 18.53
CA PRO A 171 -3.98 7.13 19.48
C PRO A 171 -2.51 6.72 19.68
N ALA A 172 -1.60 7.68 19.52
CA ALA A 172 -0.15 7.50 19.64
C ALA A 172 0.31 6.79 20.94
N ARG A 173 -0.58 6.64 21.91
CA ARG A 173 -0.33 5.99 23.21
C ARG A 173 -0.25 4.46 23.13
N SER A 174 -0.84 3.81 22.13
CA SER A 174 -0.83 2.34 21.97
C SER A 174 0.30 1.82 21.07
N MET A 175 1.07 2.70 20.44
CA MET A 175 2.17 2.30 19.57
C MET A 175 3.47 2.08 20.34
N PRO A 176 4.28 1.08 19.96
CA PRO A 176 5.65 0.94 20.45
C PRO A 176 6.46 2.23 20.27
N TRP A 177 7.40 2.51 21.19
CA TRP A 177 8.16 3.77 21.20
C TRP A 177 8.87 4.08 19.87
N TYR A 178 9.38 3.07 19.16
CA TYR A 178 10.05 3.23 17.85
C TYR A 178 9.06 3.65 16.74
N MET A 179 7.82 3.17 16.78
CA MET A 179 6.77 3.63 15.85
C MET A 179 6.36 5.07 16.14
N ARG A 180 6.32 5.45 17.42
CA ARG A 180 6.07 6.85 17.82
C ARG A 180 7.19 7.79 17.38
N LEU A 181 8.43 7.31 17.37
CA LEU A 181 9.58 8.09 16.88
C LEU A 181 9.47 8.31 15.37
N ASN A 182 9.14 7.27 14.61
CA ASN A 182 8.91 7.38 13.17
C ASN A 182 7.71 8.28 12.84
N GLN A 183 6.61 8.16 13.58
CA GLN A 183 5.46 9.04 13.41
C GLN A 183 5.82 10.51 13.70
N ALA A 184 6.57 10.78 14.77
CA ALA A 184 7.02 12.13 15.09
C ALA A 184 8.01 12.67 14.04
N TYR A 185 8.84 11.79 13.47
CA TYR A 185 9.77 12.15 12.39
C TYR A 185 9.01 12.50 11.10
N HIS A 186 8.05 11.68 10.70
CA HIS A 186 7.18 11.94 9.54
C HIS A 186 6.32 13.19 9.74
N GLN A 187 5.75 13.39 10.93
CA GLN A 187 4.99 14.61 11.22
C GLN A 187 5.86 15.87 11.18
N ARG A 188 7.10 15.80 11.63
CA ARG A 188 8.07 16.90 11.49
C ARG A 188 8.48 17.12 10.04
N ALA A 189 8.71 16.06 9.27
CA ALA A 189 9.04 16.16 7.85
C ALA A 189 7.91 16.79 7.03
N MET A 190 6.64 16.52 7.39
CA MET A 190 5.47 17.14 6.75
C MET A 190 5.28 18.62 7.07
N ASN A 191 5.84 19.13 8.18
CA ASN A 191 5.79 20.54 8.56
C ASN A 191 6.99 21.35 8.04
N ILE A 192 7.93 20.73 7.34
CA ILE A 192 9.11 21.41 6.77
C ILE A 192 8.73 21.91 5.36
N PRO A 193 8.98 23.18 5.02
CA PRO A 193 8.80 23.71 3.67
C PRO A 193 9.54 22.85 2.63
N GLU A 194 8.96 22.70 1.44
CA GLU A 194 9.39 21.76 0.38
C GLU A 194 10.92 21.73 0.07
N CYS A 195 11.62 22.82 0.31
CA CYS A 195 13.10 22.89 0.11
C CYS A 195 13.95 22.16 1.16
N SER A 196 13.38 21.72 2.28
CA SER A 196 14.17 21.18 3.41
C SER A 196 14.19 19.66 3.46
N VAL A 197 13.26 18.98 2.80
CA VAL A 197 13.16 17.51 2.80
C VAL A 197 14.36 16.86 2.10
N ILE A 198 14.91 17.50 1.09
CA ILE A 198 16.08 17.00 0.34
C ILE A 198 17.38 17.10 1.15
N ARG A 199 17.46 17.99 2.15
CA ARG A 199 18.68 18.19 2.97
C ARG A 199 18.82 17.20 4.14
N LEU A 200 17.79 16.45 4.48
CA LEU A 200 17.81 15.50 5.60
C LEU A 200 18.09 14.06 5.18
N LEU A 201 18.23 13.79 3.88
CA LEU A 201 18.54 12.48 3.31
C LEU A 201 19.97 12.41 2.73
N ILE A 202 20.80 13.43 2.97
CA ILE A 202 22.25 13.43 2.71
C ILE A 202 22.97 13.40 4.06
#